data_8a62c31879608729658eddfd7e103887
#
_entry.id   8a62c31879608729658eddfd7e103887
#
_cell.length_a   1.000
_cell.length_b   1.000
_cell.length_c   1.000
_cell.angle_alpha   90.00
_cell.angle_beta   90.00
_cell.angle_gamma   90.00
#
_symmetry.space_group_name_H-M   'P 1'
#
loop_
_entity.id
_entity.type
_entity.pdbx_description
1 polymer ?
#
loop_
_entity_poly.entity_id
_entity_poly.type
_entity_poly.pdbx_seq_one_letter_code
_entity_poly.pdbx_strand_id
1 'polypeptide(L)'
;KGLVVDYIIEGGQTMNPSTEDMLNAIEKVNAKTVFILPNNKNIILAANQAASLVEDKKIIVIPTKTIPQGITALINYIPDSTPEDNEQRMSSEISMVKTGQVTYAVRDTVIDDKEIKQDDFMGIGDSGILSVGQNLEPTVMDMMKQLVDEDSAIVSIYYGEDTKEEDANALGEKIGEALDRKSV
;
A
#
# COMPACT_ATOMS: atom_id res chain seq x y z
N LYS A 1 7.12 -18.17 -8.19
CA LYS A 1 6.59 -18.55 -6.85
C LYS A 1 5.81 -17.34 -6.36
N GLY A 2 4.49 -17.46 -6.17
CA GLY A 2 3.68 -16.37 -5.60
C GLY A 2 4.10 -16.06 -4.16
N LEU A 3 3.83 -14.83 -3.74
CA LEU A 3 3.96 -14.43 -2.33
C LEU A 3 2.97 -15.26 -1.51
N VAL A 4 3.46 -15.91 -0.45
CA VAL A 4 2.64 -16.76 0.41
C VAL A 4 2.44 -16.06 1.74
N VAL A 5 1.18 -15.83 2.11
CA VAL A 5 0.78 -15.39 3.44
C VAL A 5 -0.08 -16.48 4.08
N ASP A 6 0.07 -16.67 5.39
CA ASP A 6 -0.64 -17.74 6.12
C ASP A 6 -2.11 -17.40 6.36
N TYR A 7 -2.41 -16.11 6.51
CA TYR A 7 -3.77 -15.63 6.76
C TYR A 7 -3.98 -14.23 6.22
N ILE A 8 -5.15 -13.99 5.62
CA ILE A 8 -5.58 -12.67 5.15
C ILE A 8 -6.83 -12.27 5.94
N ILE A 9 -6.78 -11.08 6.55
CA ILE A 9 -7.95 -10.44 7.12
C ILE A 9 -8.53 -9.53 6.04
N GLU A 10 -9.71 -9.87 5.54
CA GLU A 10 -10.37 -9.05 4.55
C GLU A 10 -10.94 -7.80 5.24
N GLY A 11 -10.48 -6.63 4.81
CA GLY A 11 -11.02 -5.33 5.20
C GLY A 11 -11.81 -4.74 4.03
N GLY A 12 -13.01 -4.25 4.28
CA GLY A 12 -13.79 -3.51 3.28
C GLY A 12 -13.42 -2.03 3.25
N GLN A 13 -13.89 -1.30 2.22
CA GLN A 13 -13.72 0.16 2.13
C GLN A 13 -14.37 0.92 3.29
N THR A 14 -15.33 0.31 3.97
CA THR A 14 -16.13 0.94 5.02
C THR A 14 -15.88 0.43 6.43
N MET A 15 -15.15 -0.69 6.58
CA MET A 15 -14.85 -1.29 7.89
C MET A 15 -13.38 -1.72 7.97
N ASN A 16 -12.65 -1.11 8.90
CA ASN A 16 -11.32 -1.57 9.27
C ASN A 16 -11.42 -2.77 10.21
N PRO A 17 -10.56 -3.79 10.08
CA PRO A 17 -10.47 -4.89 11.03
C PRO A 17 -10.28 -4.38 12.46
N SER A 18 -11.01 -4.97 13.39
CA SER A 18 -10.89 -4.68 14.81
C SER A 18 -9.68 -5.39 15.43
N THR A 19 -9.34 -5.02 16.67
CA THR A 19 -8.34 -5.76 17.47
C THR A 19 -8.77 -7.22 17.67
N GLU A 20 -10.06 -7.49 17.83
CA GLU A 20 -10.60 -8.84 17.98
C GLU A 20 -10.43 -9.68 16.70
N ASP A 21 -10.68 -9.09 15.52
CA ASP A 21 -10.44 -9.77 14.23
C ASP A 21 -8.97 -10.18 14.08
N MET A 22 -8.04 -9.32 14.54
CA MET A 22 -6.61 -9.60 14.52
C MET A 22 -6.24 -10.70 15.51
N LEU A 23 -6.77 -10.69 16.72
CA LEU A 23 -6.54 -11.76 17.69
C LEU A 23 -7.02 -13.11 17.16
N ASN A 24 -8.21 -13.14 16.56
CA ASN A 24 -8.76 -14.35 15.95
C ASN A 24 -7.90 -14.85 14.77
N ALA A 25 -7.32 -13.93 13.99
CA ALA A 25 -6.40 -14.30 12.90
C ALA A 25 -5.07 -14.85 13.43
N ILE A 26 -4.47 -14.18 14.43
CA ILE A 26 -3.23 -14.62 15.08
C ILE A 26 -3.38 -16.04 15.66
N GLU A 27 -4.53 -16.33 16.28
CA GLU A 27 -4.81 -17.66 16.85
C GLU A 27 -4.78 -18.75 15.78
N LYS A 28 -5.31 -18.47 14.58
CA LYS A 28 -5.36 -19.41 13.46
C LYS A 28 -4.00 -19.68 12.80
N VAL A 29 -3.03 -18.78 12.97
CA VAL A 29 -1.68 -18.96 12.43
C VAL A 29 -0.86 -19.85 13.36
N ASN A 30 -0.51 -21.05 12.92
CA ASN A 30 0.27 -22.01 13.70
C ASN A 30 1.77 -21.71 13.61
N ALA A 31 2.21 -20.63 14.25
CA ALA A 31 3.60 -20.21 14.29
C ALA A 31 3.97 -19.62 15.65
N LYS A 32 5.26 -19.69 16.01
CA LYS A 32 5.80 -19.06 17.24
C LYS A 32 5.99 -17.54 17.06
N THR A 33 6.25 -17.12 15.83
CA THR A 33 6.39 -15.70 15.45
C THR A 33 5.44 -15.41 14.33
N VAL A 34 4.67 -14.32 14.47
CA VAL A 34 3.70 -13.85 13.49
C VAL A 34 4.02 -12.42 13.12
N PHE A 35 4.17 -12.15 11.83
CA PHE A 35 4.29 -10.81 11.29
C PHE A 35 2.92 -10.30 10.84
N ILE A 36 2.55 -9.10 11.26
CA ILE A 36 1.31 -8.44 10.84
C ILE A 36 1.68 -7.29 9.89
N LEU A 37 1.06 -7.28 8.71
CA LEU A 37 1.18 -6.24 7.69
C LEU A 37 -0.17 -5.53 7.55
N PRO A 38 -0.40 -4.42 8.26
CA PRO A 38 -1.71 -3.73 8.28
C PRO A 38 -2.13 -3.18 6.92
N ASN A 39 -1.20 -2.73 6.09
CA ASN A 39 -1.43 -2.14 4.76
C ASN A 39 -2.37 -0.92 4.76
N ASN A 40 -2.62 -0.36 5.94
CA ASN A 40 -3.46 0.82 6.13
C ASN A 40 -3.05 1.51 7.45
N LYS A 41 -2.80 2.82 7.39
CA LYS A 41 -2.38 3.61 8.57
C LYS A 41 -3.38 3.53 9.73
N ASN A 42 -4.67 3.41 9.43
CA ASN A 42 -5.73 3.37 10.45
C ASN A 42 -5.79 2.02 11.20
N ILE A 43 -5.20 0.97 10.64
CA ILE A 43 -5.19 -0.38 11.20
C ILE A 43 -3.97 -0.62 12.08
N ILE A 44 -2.89 0.14 11.91
CA ILE A 44 -1.63 -0.04 12.66
C ILE A 44 -1.86 -0.03 14.17
N LEU A 45 -2.71 0.88 14.69
CA LEU A 45 -3.00 0.97 16.11
C LEU A 45 -3.67 -0.30 16.64
N ALA A 46 -4.68 -0.81 15.93
CA ALA A 46 -5.37 -2.05 16.29
C ALA A 46 -4.43 -3.26 16.24
N ALA A 47 -3.52 -3.30 15.25
CA ALA A 47 -2.50 -4.34 15.15
C ALA A 47 -1.54 -4.32 16.35
N ASN A 48 -1.07 -3.14 16.75
CA ASN A 48 -0.21 -2.98 17.93
C ASN A 48 -0.94 -3.36 19.22
N GLN A 49 -2.21 -3.02 19.35
CA GLN A 49 -3.03 -3.43 20.50
C GLN A 49 -3.19 -4.96 20.55
N ALA A 50 -3.50 -5.60 19.41
CA ALA A 50 -3.58 -7.05 19.34
C ALA A 50 -2.24 -7.70 19.73
N ALA A 51 -1.13 -7.19 19.21
CA ALA A 51 0.22 -7.68 19.53
C ALA A 51 0.51 -7.63 21.04
N SER A 52 0.06 -6.59 21.73
CA SER A 52 0.29 -6.44 23.18
C SER A 52 -0.56 -7.38 24.06
N LEU A 53 -1.60 -7.98 23.51
CA LEU A 53 -2.51 -8.88 24.22
C LEU A 53 -2.14 -10.36 24.07
N VAL A 54 -1.23 -10.69 23.16
CA VAL A 54 -0.81 -12.08 22.90
C VAL A 54 0.47 -12.38 23.70
N GLU A 55 0.41 -13.44 24.52
CA GLU A 55 1.53 -13.81 25.42
C GLU A 55 2.25 -15.09 24.94
N ASP A 56 1.59 -15.95 24.20
CA ASP A 56 2.08 -17.28 23.79
C ASP A 56 2.84 -17.28 22.46
N LYS A 57 2.79 -16.19 21.71
CA LYS A 57 3.46 -15.99 20.43
C LYS A 57 4.18 -14.65 20.40
N LYS A 58 5.28 -14.59 19.64
CA LYS A 58 5.92 -13.31 19.32
C LYS A 58 5.20 -12.65 18.15
N ILE A 59 4.60 -11.50 18.39
CA ILE A 59 3.91 -10.73 17.34
C ILE A 59 4.75 -9.52 16.97
N ILE A 60 5.01 -9.35 15.68
CA ILE A 60 5.77 -8.25 15.11
C ILE A 60 4.90 -7.52 14.11
N VAL A 61 4.64 -6.24 14.34
CA VAL A 61 3.86 -5.40 13.44
C VAL A 61 4.83 -4.61 12.56
N ILE A 62 4.83 -4.91 11.26
CA ILE A 62 5.54 -4.09 10.27
C ILE A 62 4.59 -2.97 9.85
N PRO A 63 4.89 -1.68 10.08
CA PRO A 63 3.92 -0.60 9.99
C PRO A 63 3.61 -0.19 8.54
N THR A 64 3.18 -1.15 7.73
CA THR A 64 2.78 -0.93 6.34
C THR A 64 1.50 -0.10 6.27
N LYS A 65 1.53 0.97 5.48
CA LYS A 65 0.41 1.92 5.31
C LYS A 65 -0.36 1.68 4.02
N THR A 66 0.23 0.91 3.10
CA THR A 66 -0.31 0.66 1.76
C THR A 66 -0.04 -0.78 1.34
N ILE A 67 -0.82 -1.29 0.40
CA ILE A 67 -0.62 -2.63 -0.17
C ILE A 67 0.76 -2.76 -0.84
N PRO A 68 1.25 -1.80 -1.64
CA PRO A 68 2.62 -1.86 -2.18
C PRO A 68 3.70 -2.01 -1.10
N GLN A 69 3.58 -1.30 0.03
CA GLN A 69 4.48 -1.49 1.18
C GLN A 69 4.40 -2.92 1.73
N GLY A 70 3.18 -3.47 1.87
CA GLY A 70 3.00 -4.85 2.31
C GLY A 70 3.66 -5.87 1.40
N ILE A 71 3.53 -5.69 0.08
CA ILE A 71 4.17 -6.54 -0.92
C ILE A 71 5.70 -6.43 -0.81
N THR A 72 6.24 -5.22 -0.69
CA THR A 72 7.68 -4.99 -0.51
C THR A 72 8.19 -5.67 0.76
N ALA A 73 7.47 -5.54 1.87
CA ALA A 73 7.81 -6.24 3.11
C ALA A 73 7.88 -7.76 2.91
N LEU A 74 6.87 -8.35 2.26
CA LEU A 74 6.82 -9.80 1.99
C LEU A 74 7.97 -10.29 1.10
N ILE A 75 8.34 -9.53 0.07
CA ILE A 75 9.45 -9.89 -0.84
C ILE A 75 10.78 -9.88 -0.08
N ASN A 76 10.93 -9.04 0.92
CA ASN A 76 12.14 -8.89 1.72
C ASN A 76 12.18 -9.78 2.97
N TYR A 77 11.15 -10.60 3.21
CA TYR A 77 11.16 -11.60 4.27
C TYR A 77 12.08 -12.77 3.91
N ILE A 78 12.97 -13.14 4.83
CA ILE A 78 13.89 -14.28 4.68
C ILE A 78 13.56 -15.31 5.77
N PRO A 79 13.05 -16.51 5.40
CA PRO A 79 12.63 -17.53 6.36
C PRO A 79 13.71 -17.99 7.36
N ASP A 80 14.98 -18.04 6.91
CA ASP A 80 16.11 -18.51 7.71
C ASP A 80 16.78 -17.40 8.55
N SER A 81 16.29 -16.15 8.46
CA SER A 81 16.75 -15.04 9.30
C SER A 81 16.03 -15.00 10.64
N THR A 82 16.63 -14.32 11.62
CA THR A 82 15.96 -14.09 12.90
C THR A 82 14.72 -13.19 12.72
N PRO A 83 13.74 -13.27 13.63
CA PRO A 83 12.59 -12.36 13.60
C PRO A 83 13.00 -10.89 13.65
N GLU A 84 14.01 -10.55 14.41
CA GLU A 84 14.54 -9.19 14.56
C GLU A 84 15.18 -8.67 13.28
N ASP A 85 15.98 -9.51 12.60
CA ASP A 85 16.60 -9.15 11.33
C ASP A 85 15.54 -8.95 10.24
N ASN A 86 14.50 -9.79 10.23
CA ASN A 86 13.38 -9.62 9.33
C ASN A 86 12.59 -8.35 9.61
N GLU A 87 12.29 -8.04 10.88
CA GLU A 87 11.63 -6.79 11.28
C GLU A 87 12.40 -5.58 10.79
N GLN A 88 13.70 -5.54 11.04
CA GLN A 88 14.57 -4.43 10.61
C GLN A 88 14.60 -4.29 9.10
N ARG A 89 14.82 -5.39 8.37
CA ARG A 89 14.87 -5.41 6.91
C ARG A 89 13.56 -4.96 6.28
N MET A 90 12.44 -5.60 6.66
CA MET A 90 11.13 -5.28 6.13
C MET A 90 10.76 -3.82 6.42
N SER A 91 11.03 -3.32 7.64
CA SER A 91 10.76 -1.93 8.02
C SER A 91 11.62 -0.92 7.26
N SER A 92 12.89 -1.26 6.99
CA SER A 92 13.77 -0.42 6.18
C SER A 92 13.27 -0.32 4.74
N GLU A 93 12.94 -1.46 4.13
CA GLU A 93 12.54 -1.52 2.73
C GLU A 93 11.20 -0.82 2.46
N ILE A 94 10.21 -0.94 3.37
CA ILE A 94 8.94 -0.22 3.19
C ILE A 94 9.08 1.29 3.27
N SER A 95 10.12 1.81 3.93
CA SER A 95 10.36 3.24 4.02
C SER A 95 10.79 3.85 2.68
N MET A 96 11.30 3.04 1.75
CA MET A 96 11.70 3.45 0.41
C MET A 96 10.54 3.44 -0.59
N VAL A 97 9.39 2.87 -0.23
CA VAL A 97 8.22 2.77 -1.10
C VAL A 97 7.42 4.05 -1.06
N LYS A 98 7.31 4.72 -2.19
CA LYS A 98 6.40 5.84 -2.41
C LYS A 98 5.13 5.33 -3.05
N THR A 99 3.98 5.66 -2.49
CA THR A 99 2.69 5.21 -3.01
C THR A 99 1.86 6.39 -3.49
N GLY A 100 1.34 6.29 -4.71
CA GLY A 100 0.30 7.15 -5.24
C GLY A 100 -0.96 6.35 -5.52
N GLN A 101 -2.10 6.90 -5.19
CA GLN A 101 -3.41 6.32 -5.49
C GLN A 101 -4.22 7.30 -6.30
N VAL A 102 -4.85 6.81 -7.38
CA VAL A 102 -5.79 7.62 -8.16
C VAL A 102 -7.20 7.14 -7.90
N THR A 103 -8.07 8.08 -7.59
CA THR A 103 -9.51 7.87 -7.39
C THR A 103 -10.28 9.06 -7.96
N TYR A 104 -11.60 9.02 -7.89
CA TYR A 104 -12.46 10.11 -8.33
C TYR A 104 -13.25 10.68 -7.16
N ALA A 105 -13.60 11.97 -7.26
CA ALA A 105 -14.38 12.66 -6.25
C ALA A 105 -15.87 12.31 -6.36
N VAL A 106 -16.46 11.89 -5.24
CA VAL A 106 -17.90 11.55 -5.18
C VAL A 106 -18.79 12.79 -5.00
N ARG A 107 -18.21 13.95 -4.72
CA ARG A 107 -18.88 15.24 -4.53
C ARG A 107 -17.90 16.38 -4.65
N ASP A 108 -18.43 17.59 -4.86
CA ASP A 108 -17.63 18.81 -4.78
C ASP A 108 -17.02 18.97 -3.39
N THR A 109 -15.74 19.33 -3.35
CA THR A 109 -15.01 19.55 -2.09
C THR A 109 -13.82 20.48 -2.32
N VAL A 110 -13.22 20.94 -1.22
CA VAL A 110 -11.94 21.67 -1.23
C VAL A 110 -11.00 20.94 -0.26
N ILE A 111 -9.88 20.49 -0.75
CA ILE A 111 -8.85 19.81 0.05
C ILE A 111 -7.48 20.39 -0.32
N ASP A 112 -6.68 20.76 0.67
CA ASP A 112 -5.35 21.36 0.47
C ASP A 112 -5.39 22.58 -0.48
N ASP A 113 -6.39 23.46 -0.30
CA ASP A 113 -6.66 24.64 -1.13
C ASP A 113 -6.94 24.36 -2.62
N LYS A 114 -7.19 23.11 -2.99
CA LYS A 114 -7.58 22.69 -4.33
C LYS A 114 -9.11 22.50 -4.41
N GLU A 115 -9.73 23.22 -5.34
CA GLU A 115 -11.14 22.97 -5.67
C GLU A 115 -11.24 21.65 -6.47
N ILE A 116 -12.08 20.74 -6.01
CA ILE A 116 -12.30 19.43 -6.61
C ILE A 116 -13.79 19.32 -6.91
N LYS A 117 -14.13 19.10 -8.16
CA LYS A 117 -15.52 18.88 -8.59
C LYS A 117 -15.86 17.40 -8.51
N GLN A 118 -17.16 17.10 -8.39
CA GLN A 118 -17.64 15.75 -8.54
C GLN A 118 -17.13 15.14 -9.86
N ASP A 119 -16.73 13.87 -9.82
CA ASP A 119 -16.15 13.09 -10.91
C ASP A 119 -14.75 13.51 -11.37
N ASP A 120 -14.14 14.55 -10.78
CA ASP A 120 -12.71 14.82 -11.00
C ASP A 120 -11.85 13.68 -10.48
N PHE A 121 -10.80 13.33 -11.21
CA PHE A 121 -9.76 12.42 -10.74
C PHE A 121 -8.83 13.12 -9.78
N MET A 122 -8.43 12.40 -8.73
CA MET A 122 -7.49 12.87 -7.71
C MET A 122 -6.33 11.89 -7.61
N GLY A 123 -5.12 12.40 -7.76
CA GLY A 123 -3.89 11.68 -7.42
C GLY A 123 -3.49 11.99 -5.98
N ILE A 124 -3.51 10.98 -5.13
CA ILE A 124 -3.26 11.10 -3.69
C ILE A 124 -1.93 10.40 -3.37
N GLY A 125 -1.02 11.12 -2.74
CA GLY A 125 0.23 10.58 -2.21
C GLY A 125 0.23 10.46 -0.69
N ASP A 126 1.39 10.13 -0.12
CA ASP A 126 1.55 9.97 1.33
C ASP A 126 1.27 11.27 2.11
N SER A 127 1.54 12.43 1.52
CA SER A 127 1.41 13.75 2.14
C SER A 127 0.13 14.51 1.78
N GLY A 128 -0.74 13.97 0.94
CA GLY A 128 -1.98 14.62 0.51
C GLY A 128 -2.23 14.54 -0.98
N ILE A 129 -3.03 15.50 -1.52
CA ILE A 129 -3.41 15.52 -2.93
C ILE A 129 -2.28 16.10 -3.78
N LEU A 130 -1.73 15.28 -4.66
CA LEU A 130 -0.68 15.65 -5.60
C LEU A 130 -1.25 16.27 -6.89
N SER A 131 -2.32 15.68 -7.44
CA SER A 131 -2.90 16.13 -8.70
C SER A 131 -4.43 16.06 -8.68
N VAL A 132 -5.08 16.92 -9.46
CA VAL A 132 -6.54 16.93 -9.69
C VAL A 132 -6.78 17.22 -11.17
N GLY A 133 -7.71 16.51 -11.79
CA GLY A 133 -8.06 16.76 -13.19
C GLY A 133 -9.28 15.97 -13.65
N GLN A 134 -9.83 16.39 -14.79
CA GLN A 134 -11.03 15.77 -15.37
C GLN A 134 -10.72 14.48 -16.16
N ASN A 135 -9.47 14.23 -16.46
CA ASN A 135 -9.04 13.07 -17.23
C ASN A 135 -8.02 12.23 -16.45
N LEU A 136 -8.21 10.93 -16.45
CA LEU A 136 -7.38 9.96 -15.71
C LEU A 136 -5.89 10.10 -16.07
N GLU A 137 -5.56 9.98 -17.36
CA GLU A 137 -4.16 9.91 -17.81
C GLU A 137 -3.34 11.16 -17.42
N PRO A 138 -3.74 12.40 -17.74
CA PRO A 138 -3.02 13.60 -17.30
C PRO A 138 -2.89 13.68 -15.78
N THR A 139 -3.93 13.31 -15.03
CA THR A 139 -3.91 13.34 -13.57
C THR A 139 -2.91 12.35 -13.00
N VAL A 140 -2.84 11.14 -13.56
CA VAL A 140 -1.81 10.13 -13.20
C VAL A 140 -0.42 10.66 -13.52
N MET A 141 -0.21 11.22 -14.72
CA MET A 141 1.10 11.74 -15.13
C MET A 141 1.60 12.86 -14.22
N ASP A 142 0.72 13.77 -13.82
CA ASP A 142 1.07 14.87 -12.93
C ASP A 142 1.36 14.39 -11.50
N MET A 143 0.66 13.34 -11.03
CA MET A 143 0.98 12.67 -9.79
C MET A 143 2.36 11.98 -9.88
N MET A 144 2.62 11.25 -10.95
CA MET A 144 3.87 10.51 -11.12
C MET A 144 5.10 11.41 -11.16
N LYS A 145 5.02 12.59 -11.79
CA LYS A 145 6.09 13.58 -11.79
C LYS A 145 6.49 14.06 -10.39
N GLN A 146 5.55 14.01 -9.43
CA GLN A 146 5.80 14.41 -8.05
C GLN A 146 6.25 13.25 -7.17
N LEU A 147 5.85 12.02 -7.50
CA LEU A 147 6.21 10.83 -6.76
C LEU A 147 7.61 10.29 -7.11
N VAL A 148 7.93 10.31 -8.40
CA VAL A 148 9.17 9.70 -8.92
C VAL A 148 10.32 10.68 -8.80
N ASP A 149 11.44 10.20 -8.28
CA ASP A 149 12.71 10.91 -8.20
C ASP A 149 13.87 10.05 -8.74
N GLU A 150 15.10 10.53 -8.57
CA GLU A 150 16.31 9.86 -9.06
C GLU A 150 16.53 8.49 -8.42
N ASP A 151 16.05 8.28 -7.18
CA ASP A 151 16.19 7.04 -6.43
C ASP A 151 15.10 6.02 -6.76
N SER A 152 14.06 6.41 -7.48
CA SER A 152 12.94 5.51 -7.85
C SER A 152 13.37 4.59 -8.98
N ALA A 153 13.65 3.32 -8.69
CA ALA A 153 14.14 2.34 -9.67
C ALA A 153 13.01 1.58 -10.39
N ILE A 154 11.90 1.31 -9.72
CA ILE A 154 10.79 0.49 -10.22
C ILE A 154 9.47 1.22 -9.96
N VAL A 155 8.60 1.20 -10.96
CA VAL A 155 7.21 1.64 -10.85
C VAL A 155 6.30 0.42 -11.02
N SER A 156 5.50 0.12 -10.01
CA SER A 156 4.49 -0.94 -10.06
C SER A 156 3.09 -0.34 -10.10
N ILE A 157 2.27 -0.82 -11.01
CA ILE A 157 0.90 -0.35 -11.18
C ILE A 157 -0.05 -1.46 -10.72
N TYR A 158 -0.94 -1.10 -9.81
CA TYR A 158 -2.00 -1.95 -9.32
C TYR A 158 -3.34 -1.36 -9.74
N TYR A 159 -4.24 -2.17 -10.22
CA TYR A 159 -5.57 -1.75 -10.65
C TYR A 159 -6.67 -2.57 -9.98
N GLY A 160 -7.83 -1.94 -9.76
CA GLY A 160 -8.98 -2.56 -9.15
C GLY A 160 -9.81 -3.37 -10.16
N GLU A 161 -10.81 -4.06 -9.65
CA GLU A 161 -11.70 -4.96 -10.41
C GLU A 161 -12.43 -4.24 -11.55
N ASP A 162 -12.73 -2.95 -11.38
CA ASP A 162 -13.43 -2.12 -12.38
C ASP A 162 -12.52 -1.63 -13.52
N THR A 163 -11.21 -1.91 -13.46
CA THR A 163 -10.23 -1.46 -14.48
C THR A 163 -9.78 -2.66 -15.31
N LYS A 164 -9.80 -2.51 -16.63
CA LYS A 164 -9.31 -3.56 -17.53
C LYS A 164 -7.78 -3.58 -17.53
N GLU A 165 -7.22 -4.77 -17.59
CA GLU A 165 -5.77 -4.98 -17.68
C GLU A 165 -5.13 -4.25 -18.88
N GLU A 166 -5.82 -4.22 -20.03
CA GLU A 166 -5.37 -3.53 -21.23
C GLU A 166 -5.20 -2.02 -21.00
N ASP A 167 -6.15 -1.40 -20.27
CA ASP A 167 -6.11 0.04 -19.96
C ASP A 167 -4.97 0.35 -18.96
N ALA A 168 -4.77 -0.53 -17.98
CA ALA A 168 -3.69 -0.41 -17.01
C ALA A 168 -2.31 -0.56 -17.67
N ASN A 169 -2.16 -1.51 -18.59
CA ASN A 169 -0.93 -1.72 -19.36
C ASN A 169 -0.63 -0.52 -20.27
N ALA A 170 -1.63 -0.02 -21.00
CA ALA A 170 -1.46 1.16 -21.86
C ALA A 170 -1.02 2.40 -21.09
N LEU A 171 -1.58 2.59 -19.88
CA LEU A 171 -1.17 3.67 -18.98
C LEU A 171 0.26 3.45 -18.47
N GLY A 172 0.63 2.21 -18.16
CA GLY A 172 1.98 1.84 -17.73
C GLY A 172 3.04 2.13 -18.78
N GLU A 173 2.79 1.82 -20.03
CA GLU A 173 3.67 2.13 -21.16
C GLU A 173 3.88 3.64 -21.29
N LYS A 174 2.82 4.45 -21.23
CA LYS A 174 2.90 5.91 -21.28
C LYS A 174 3.69 6.51 -20.11
N ILE A 175 3.52 5.97 -18.90
CA ILE A 175 4.29 6.37 -17.72
C ILE A 175 5.78 6.05 -17.96
N GLY A 176 6.10 4.85 -18.45
CA GLY A 176 7.47 4.44 -18.77
C GLY A 176 8.14 5.37 -19.78
N GLU A 177 7.43 5.70 -20.88
CA GLU A 177 7.91 6.63 -21.91
C GLU A 177 8.15 8.04 -21.36
N ALA A 178 7.21 8.57 -20.56
CA ALA A 178 7.29 9.94 -20.05
C ALA A 178 8.36 10.13 -18.97
N LEU A 179 8.70 9.06 -18.23
CA LEU A 179 9.74 9.12 -17.22
C LEU A 179 11.13 8.78 -17.76
N ASP A 180 11.27 8.54 -19.09
CA ASP A 180 12.50 8.11 -19.78
C ASP A 180 13.20 6.93 -19.05
N ARG A 181 12.39 6.05 -18.50
CA ARG A 181 12.83 4.88 -17.74
C ARG A 181 12.38 3.63 -18.49
N LYS A 182 13.33 2.74 -18.75
CA LYS A 182 12.99 1.41 -19.27
C LYS A 182 12.18 0.69 -18.18
N SER A 183 10.87 0.57 -18.40
CA SER A 183 10.05 -0.37 -17.68
C SER A 183 10.58 -1.79 -17.99
N VAL A 184 10.93 -2.51 -16.96
CA VAL A 184 11.25 -3.95 -17.02
C VAL A 184 10.02 -4.71 -16.57
#